data_2baa606686f4c4318fcb79f17ff7b449
#
_entry.id   2baa606686f4c4318fcb79f17ff7b449
#
_cell.length_a   1.000
_cell.length_b   1.000
_cell.length_c   1.000
_cell.angle_alpha   90.00
_cell.angle_beta   90.00
_cell.angle_gamma   90.00
#
_symmetry.space_group_name_H-M   'P 1'
#
loop_
_entity.id
_entity.type
_entity.pdbx_description
1 polymer ?
#
loop_
_entity_poly.entity_id
_entity_poly.type
_entity_poly.pdbx_seq_one_letter_code
_entity_poly.pdbx_strand_id
1 'polypeptide(L)'
;MNTILEIGAAEKFIIAIAKLIQRLVVDHLHIIGDIYDRGSGAHKIMDKLCSYHSLDIQWGNHDILWMGAAVGNPACIATVIRNSIRYGNLDVIEDGYGINMIPLATFAMSVYADDDCSCFEIKNKKHSYETEIELEMKMHKAITVIQFKLEGQLIQNHPEFDMNERCLLDKIDFENGTVTIGENVYKMKDVNFPTIDKENPYKLTEREEDMMNKLYSAFVKCEKLQKHMQLMLKKGGMYKVYNGNLLFHGCVPMNSDGSFKAVNVNGKDYRGKELYDAYEACVRKVLVSNNKKEKSVGGDILWYLWSGSGSPLFGRDRMTTFERYFVEDKTSHHEEKNSYYDLIETEDATNRIFEEFGLDGTGHIINGHVPVHQSEGENPLKCDGKVIMIDGGFSKPYHKVTGIAGYTLTYNSYGLTLTAHEPFESAEQVIQNGKDIVSNQVAVQHAFNRILVGDTDNGKKLKENIADLKELIEAYRQGIISEREK
;
A
#
# COMPACT_ATOMS: atom_id res chain seq x y z
N MET A 1 -9.46 7.06 43.76
CA MET A 1 -10.66 7.26 42.89
C MET A 1 -11.40 8.53 43.27
N ASN A 2 -11.92 8.68 44.50
CA ASN A 2 -12.70 9.87 44.87
C ASN A 2 -11.97 11.19 44.62
N THR A 3 -10.69 11.30 45.00
CA THR A 3 -9.88 12.50 44.76
C THR A 3 -9.82 12.88 43.27
N ILE A 4 -9.73 11.88 42.35
CA ILE A 4 -9.69 12.11 40.90
C ILE A 4 -11.02 12.70 40.39
N LEU A 5 -12.13 12.21 40.96
CA LEU A 5 -13.48 12.74 40.68
C LEU A 5 -13.65 14.15 41.21
N GLU A 6 -13.24 14.40 42.47
CA GLU A 6 -13.33 15.69 43.16
C GLU A 6 -12.55 16.82 42.42
N ILE A 7 -11.38 16.52 41.85
CA ILE A 7 -10.58 17.48 41.10
C ILE A 7 -10.97 17.55 39.59
N GLY A 8 -12.04 16.87 39.17
CA GLY A 8 -12.49 16.87 37.77
C GLY A 8 -11.54 16.23 36.76
N ALA A 9 -10.63 15.37 37.24
CA ALA A 9 -9.60 14.70 36.40
C ALA A 9 -10.00 13.32 35.90
N ALA A 10 -11.24 12.90 36.09
CA ALA A 10 -11.69 11.53 35.77
C ALA A 10 -11.49 11.14 34.30
N GLU A 11 -11.83 12.03 33.36
CA GLU A 11 -11.66 11.76 31.94
C GLU A 11 -10.19 11.56 31.57
N LYS A 12 -9.29 12.45 32.02
CA LYS A 12 -7.84 12.35 31.78
C LYS A 12 -7.28 11.06 32.36
N PHE A 13 -7.75 10.64 33.53
CA PHE A 13 -7.33 9.42 34.18
C PHE A 13 -7.79 8.16 33.42
N ILE A 14 -9.05 8.13 32.97
CA ILE A 14 -9.58 7.03 32.15
C ILE A 14 -8.79 6.90 30.84
N ILE A 15 -8.52 8.01 30.15
CA ILE A 15 -7.72 8.03 28.94
C ILE A 15 -6.28 7.52 29.21
N ALA A 16 -5.66 7.93 30.31
CA ALA A 16 -4.32 7.46 30.68
C ALA A 16 -4.28 5.96 30.96
N ILE A 17 -5.27 5.44 31.68
CA ILE A 17 -5.41 4.00 31.96
C ILE A 17 -5.67 3.22 30.66
N ALA A 18 -6.57 3.69 29.80
CA ALA A 18 -6.84 3.05 28.51
C ALA A 18 -5.58 2.97 27.64
N LYS A 19 -4.80 4.05 27.57
CA LYS A 19 -3.50 4.06 26.87
C LYS A 19 -2.48 3.10 27.49
N LEU A 20 -2.44 3.00 28.81
CA LEU A 20 -1.56 2.05 29.50
C LEU A 20 -1.95 0.61 29.17
N ILE A 21 -3.24 0.29 29.21
CA ILE A 21 -3.76 -1.05 28.84
C ILE A 21 -3.37 -1.37 27.39
N GLN A 22 -3.58 -0.45 26.45
CA GLN A 22 -3.19 -0.65 25.06
C GLN A 22 -1.70 -1.00 24.90
N ARG A 23 -0.82 -0.29 25.62
CA ARG A 23 0.63 -0.54 25.59
C ARG A 23 1.03 -1.89 26.21
N LEU A 24 0.30 -2.33 27.22
CA LEU A 24 0.58 -3.60 27.89
C LEU A 24 0.04 -4.81 27.11
N VAL A 25 -1.08 -4.62 26.37
CA VAL A 25 -1.73 -5.69 25.59
C VAL A 25 -1.06 -5.88 24.24
N VAL A 26 -0.65 -4.78 23.57
CA VAL A 26 0.03 -4.82 22.27
C VAL A 26 1.43 -4.21 22.44
N ASP A 27 2.44 -5.06 22.57
CA ASP A 27 3.84 -4.65 22.68
C ASP A 27 4.33 -4.01 21.37
N HIS A 28 4.09 -4.67 20.25
CA HIS A 28 4.49 -4.22 18.92
C HIS A 28 3.41 -4.50 17.88
N LEU A 29 3.17 -3.53 16.99
CA LEU A 29 2.21 -3.61 15.90
C LEU A 29 2.95 -3.72 14.58
N HIS A 30 2.69 -4.80 13.81
CA HIS A 30 3.13 -4.94 12.42
C HIS A 30 1.98 -4.62 11.48
N ILE A 31 2.23 -3.79 10.46
CA ILE A 31 1.25 -3.46 9.41
C ILE A 31 1.79 -3.96 8.08
N ILE A 32 1.05 -4.84 7.41
CA ILE A 32 1.48 -5.53 6.20
C ILE A 32 1.12 -4.72 4.92
N GLY A 33 1.03 -3.42 5.06
CA GLY A 33 0.88 -2.49 3.93
C GLY A 33 -0.55 -2.22 3.50
N ASP A 34 -0.64 -1.45 2.41
CA ASP A 34 -1.88 -1.00 1.77
C ASP A 34 -2.83 -0.22 2.70
N ILE A 35 -2.25 0.64 3.55
CA ILE A 35 -3.01 1.59 4.38
C ILE A 35 -3.87 2.50 3.50
N TYR A 36 -3.38 2.81 2.29
CA TYR A 36 -4.01 3.71 1.33
C TYR A 36 -4.88 3.01 0.28
N ASP A 37 -5.18 1.71 0.43
CA ASP A 37 -6.03 1.00 -0.53
C ASP A 37 -7.52 1.25 -0.30
N ARG A 38 -8.19 1.88 -1.26
CA ARG A 38 -9.64 2.03 -1.47
C ARG A 38 -10.48 2.46 -0.25
N GLY A 39 -9.85 2.71 0.90
CA GLY A 39 -10.53 3.10 2.13
C GLY A 39 -10.62 4.62 2.31
N SER A 40 -11.71 5.11 2.89
CA SER A 40 -11.89 6.54 3.21
C SER A 40 -11.20 6.99 4.50
N GLY A 41 -10.51 6.08 5.20
CA GLY A 41 -9.93 6.33 6.52
C GLY A 41 -8.41 6.41 6.58
N ALA A 42 -7.68 6.32 5.46
CA ALA A 42 -6.22 6.26 5.44
C ALA A 42 -5.54 7.37 6.25
N HIS A 43 -5.96 8.62 6.07
CA HIS A 43 -5.43 9.76 6.81
C HIS A 43 -5.65 9.66 8.32
N LYS A 44 -6.79 9.09 8.77
CA LYS A 44 -7.12 8.88 10.20
C LYS A 44 -6.27 7.77 10.80
N ILE A 45 -6.06 6.69 10.04
CA ILE A 45 -5.17 5.59 10.42
C ILE A 45 -3.75 6.13 10.60
N MET A 46 -3.23 6.88 9.62
CA MET A 46 -1.90 7.46 9.69
C MET A 46 -1.74 8.46 10.85
N ASP A 47 -2.74 9.29 11.12
CA ASP A 47 -2.76 10.18 12.30
C ASP A 47 -2.62 9.36 13.61
N LYS A 48 -3.31 8.21 13.71
CA LYS A 48 -3.23 7.31 14.87
C LYS A 48 -1.87 6.65 14.96
N LEU A 49 -1.32 6.16 13.84
CA LEU A 49 -0.03 5.51 13.79
C LEU A 49 1.13 6.45 14.14
N CYS A 50 1.04 7.74 13.78
CA CYS A 50 2.03 8.75 14.17
C CYS A 50 2.24 8.86 15.69
N SER A 51 1.26 8.49 16.49
CA SER A 51 1.29 8.51 17.95
C SER A 51 1.37 7.13 18.60
N TYR A 52 1.47 6.06 17.78
CA TYR A 52 1.52 4.69 18.31
C TYR A 52 2.88 4.39 18.93
N HIS A 53 2.88 3.67 20.06
CA HIS A 53 4.09 3.51 20.89
C HIS A 53 5.18 2.65 20.24
N SER A 54 4.82 1.59 19.50
CA SER A 54 5.77 0.69 18.86
C SER A 54 5.14 0.04 17.63
N LEU A 55 5.69 0.32 16.45
CA LEU A 55 5.18 -0.24 15.19
C LEU A 55 6.27 -0.32 14.13
N ASP A 56 6.05 -1.19 13.16
CA ASP A 56 6.65 -1.14 11.83
C ASP A 56 5.59 -1.35 10.73
N ILE A 57 5.95 -1.00 9.49
CA ILE A 57 5.06 -1.02 8.34
C ILE A 57 5.80 -1.68 7.17
N GLN A 58 5.28 -2.75 6.61
CA GLN A 58 5.75 -3.27 5.33
C GLN A 58 4.99 -2.51 4.24
N TRP A 59 5.72 -1.79 3.38
CA TRP A 59 5.08 -0.95 2.36
C TRP A 59 4.27 -1.79 1.37
N GLY A 60 3.02 -1.40 1.15
CA GLY A 60 2.20 -1.92 0.07
C GLY A 60 2.35 -1.10 -1.22
N ASN A 61 1.84 -1.63 -2.34
CA ASN A 61 1.91 -0.90 -3.61
C ASN A 61 1.08 0.38 -3.60
N HIS A 62 -0.08 0.41 -2.91
CA HIS A 62 -0.85 1.64 -2.71
C HIS A 62 -0.09 2.65 -1.84
N ASP A 63 0.63 2.20 -0.83
CA ASP A 63 1.43 3.08 0.04
C ASP A 63 2.57 3.73 -0.76
N ILE A 64 3.31 2.94 -1.54
CA ILE A 64 4.38 3.44 -2.42
C ILE A 64 3.85 4.44 -3.46
N LEU A 65 2.66 4.21 -3.99
CA LEU A 65 2.01 5.14 -4.91
C LEU A 65 1.78 6.52 -4.26
N TRP A 66 1.27 6.54 -3.01
CA TRP A 66 1.10 7.78 -2.26
C TRP A 66 2.43 8.43 -1.87
N MET A 67 3.46 7.64 -1.57
CA MET A 67 4.82 8.14 -1.36
C MET A 67 5.36 8.81 -2.63
N GLY A 68 5.12 8.21 -3.81
CA GLY A 68 5.45 8.78 -5.13
C GLY A 68 4.71 10.09 -5.39
N ALA A 69 3.44 10.19 -5.05
CA ALA A 69 2.67 11.42 -5.16
C ALA A 69 3.21 12.52 -4.23
N ALA A 70 3.57 12.18 -3.01
CA ALA A 70 4.11 13.12 -2.03
C ALA A 70 5.49 13.68 -2.39
N VAL A 71 6.34 12.91 -3.09
CA VAL A 71 7.61 13.42 -3.63
C VAL A 71 7.44 14.22 -4.92
N GLY A 72 6.23 14.20 -5.50
CA GLY A 72 5.85 15.00 -6.66
C GLY A 72 5.97 14.26 -8.01
N ASN A 73 5.96 12.91 -8.04
CA ASN A 73 5.88 12.19 -9.30
C ASN A 73 4.50 12.42 -9.95
N PRO A 74 4.43 13.00 -11.18
CA PRO A 74 3.15 13.36 -11.79
C PRO A 74 2.25 12.16 -12.10
N ALA A 75 2.82 11.03 -12.53
CA ALA A 75 2.07 9.81 -12.82
C ALA A 75 1.46 9.23 -11.53
N CYS A 76 2.22 9.24 -10.42
CA CYS A 76 1.71 8.85 -9.10
C CYS A 76 0.58 9.77 -8.63
N ILE A 77 0.72 11.10 -8.77
CA ILE A 77 -0.34 12.06 -8.40
C ILE A 77 -1.61 11.79 -9.19
N ALA A 78 -1.51 11.66 -10.52
CA ALA A 78 -2.66 11.36 -11.37
C ALA A 78 -3.33 10.02 -10.98
N THR A 79 -2.53 8.99 -10.71
CA THR A 79 -3.03 7.67 -10.31
C THR A 79 -3.70 7.70 -8.93
N VAL A 80 -3.15 8.41 -7.94
CA VAL A 80 -3.77 8.60 -6.62
C VAL A 80 -5.14 9.27 -6.76
N ILE A 81 -5.22 10.36 -7.52
CA ILE A 81 -6.47 11.10 -7.72
C ILE A 81 -7.49 10.21 -8.46
N ARG A 82 -7.09 9.56 -9.55
CA ARG A 82 -7.95 8.64 -10.30
C ARG A 82 -8.51 7.52 -9.40
N ASN A 83 -7.66 6.89 -8.61
CA ASN A 83 -8.09 5.84 -7.67
C ASN A 83 -9.09 6.39 -6.64
N SER A 84 -8.81 7.56 -6.06
CA SER A 84 -9.68 8.18 -5.06
C SER A 84 -11.05 8.51 -5.63
N ILE A 85 -11.13 9.07 -6.83
CA ILE A 85 -12.41 9.33 -7.51
C ILE A 85 -13.14 8.02 -7.81
N ARG A 86 -12.46 7.04 -8.44
CA ARG A 86 -13.05 5.76 -8.82
C ARG A 86 -13.75 5.04 -7.67
N TYR A 87 -13.18 5.11 -6.47
CA TYR A 87 -13.72 4.43 -5.28
C TYR A 87 -14.55 5.34 -4.38
N GLY A 88 -14.85 6.58 -4.79
CA GLY A 88 -15.67 7.54 -4.04
C GLY A 88 -14.99 7.98 -2.75
N ASN A 89 -13.67 8.17 -2.76
CA ASN A 89 -12.85 8.55 -1.62
C ASN A 89 -12.07 9.85 -1.83
N LEU A 90 -12.60 10.76 -2.66
CA LEU A 90 -11.97 12.05 -2.92
C LEU A 90 -11.84 12.89 -1.65
N ASP A 91 -12.73 12.70 -0.69
CA ASP A 91 -12.69 13.27 0.66
C ASP A 91 -11.38 12.96 1.43
N VAL A 92 -10.70 11.86 1.12
CA VAL A 92 -9.36 11.61 1.70
C VAL A 92 -8.35 12.67 1.25
N ILE A 93 -8.43 13.08 -0.02
CA ILE A 93 -7.55 14.10 -0.59
C ILE A 93 -7.97 15.49 -0.12
N GLU A 94 -9.25 15.83 -0.24
CA GLU A 94 -9.78 17.17 0.05
C GLU A 94 -9.88 17.44 1.55
N ASP A 95 -10.67 16.66 2.27
CA ASP A 95 -10.89 16.86 3.72
C ASP A 95 -9.73 16.29 4.55
N GLY A 96 -9.21 15.14 4.14
CA GLY A 96 -8.16 14.44 4.87
C GLY A 96 -6.82 15.16 4.84
N TYR A 97 -6.42 15.64 3.67
CA TYR A 97 -5.13 16.31 3.43
C TYR A 97 -5.24 17.80 3.09
N GLY A 98 -6.43 18.32 2.85
CA GLY A 98 -6.63 19.73 2.48
C GLY A 98 -6.12 20.06 1.07
N ILE A 99 -6.03 19.07 0.19
CA ILE A 99 -5.58 19.25 -1.19
C ILE A 99 -6.77 19.56 -2.08
N ASN A 100 -6.81 20.78 -2.63
CA ASN A 100 -7.94 21.30 -3.37
C ASN A 100 -8.01 20.71 -4.80
N MET A 101 -9.17 20.15 -5.17
CA MET A 101 -9.43 19.57 -6.51
C MET A 101 -10.12 20.55 -7.48
N ILE A 102 -10.36 21.81 -7.11
CA ILE A 102 -10.95 22.82 -8.02
C ILE A 102 -10.19 22.94 -9.36
N PRO A 103 -8.84 22.89 -9.43
CA PRO A 103 -8.15 22.93 -10.70
C PRO A 103 -8.58 21.81 -11.67
N LEU A 104 -8.73 20.58 -11.15
CA LEU A 104 -9.19 19.44 -11.93
C LEU A 104 -10.68 19.55 -12.29
N ALA A 105 -11.53 19.97 -11.35
CA ALA A 105 -12.95 20.16 -11.58
C ALA A 105 -13.21 21.21 -12.69
N THR A 106 -12.52 22.36 -12.61
CA THR A 106 -12.62 23.43 -13.62
C THR A 106 -12.13 22.97 -15.01
N PHE A 107 -11.02 22.23 -15.05
CA PHE A 107 -10.49 21.66 -16.28
C PHE A 107 -11.49 20.68 -16.88
N ALA A 108 -11.98 19.72 -16.10
CA ALA A 108 -12.91 18.68 -16.53
C ALA A 108 -14.23 19.26 -17.07
N MET A 109 -14.84 20.20 -16.37
CA MET A 109 -16.04 20.87 -16.82
C MET A 109 -15.87 21.60 -18.15
N SER A 110 -14.69 22.16 -18.42
CA SER A 110 -14.47 22.91 -19.67
C SER A 110 -14.09 22.03 -20.85
N VAL A 111 -13.47 20.87 -20.61
CA VAL A 111 -12.97 19.97 -21.67
C VAL A 111 -13.98 18.88 -22.01
N TYR A 112 -14.69 18.39 -21.00
CA TYR A 112 -15.66 17.29 -21.12
C TYR A 112 -17.10 17.76 -20.86
N ALA A 113 -17.41 19.03 -21.20
CA ALA A 113 -18.73 19.63 -20.94
C ALA A 113 -19.88 18.79 -21.50
N ASP A 114 -19.75 18.36 -22.75
CA ASP A 114 -20.77 17.62 -23.52
C ASP A 114 -20.54 16.09 -23.53
N ASP A 115 -19.62 15.58 -22.70
CA ASP A 115 -19.30 14.15 -22.59
C ASP A 115 -20.07 13.53 -21.43
N ASP A 116 -20.74 12.41 -21.65
CA ASP A 116 -21.47 11.67 -20.63
C ASP A 116 -20.56 10.91 -19.65
N CYS A 117 -19.29 10.71 -20.03
CA CYS A 117 -18.27 10.01 -19.25
C CYS A 117 -18.74 8.65 -18.71
N SER A 118 -19.61 7.94 -19.42
CA SER A 118 -20.28 6.71 -18.96
C SER A 118 -19.31 5.57 -18.61
N CYS A 119 -18.11 5.55 -19.22
CA CYS A 119 -17.04 4.60 -18.87
C CYS A 119 -16.41 4.85 -17.50
N PHE A 120 -16.69 5.98 -16.86
CA PHE A 120 -16.02 6.48 -15.67
C PHE A 120 -16.92 6.51 -14.43
N GLU A 121 -17.87 5.61 -14.34
CA GLU A 121 -18.75 5.49 -13.18
C GLU A 121 -17.99 5.32 -11.86
N ILE A 122 -18.50 5.98 -10.82
CA ILE A 122 -17.99 5.92 -9.45
C ILE A 122 -18.53 4.69 -8.76
N LYS A 123 -17.67 3.83 -8.20
CA LYS A 123 -18.06 2.54 -7.61
C LYS A 123 -18.85 2.67 -6.30
N ASN A 124 -18.52 3.64 -5.46
CA ASN A 124 -19.14 3.85 -4.15
C ASN A 124 -19.72 5.26 -4.10
N LYS A 125 -20.86 5.46 -4.75
CA LYS A 125 -21.53 6.77 -4.80
C LYS A 125 -21.94 7.20 -3.39
N LYS A 126 -21.29 8.24 -2.85
CA LYS A 126 -21.66 8.86 -1.56
C LYS A 126 -22.63 10.02 -1.73
N HIS A 127 -22.63 10.64 -2.93
CA HIS A 127 -23.44 11.82 -3.21
C HIS A 127 -24.84 11.44 -3.69
N SER A 128 -25.79 12.26 -3.24
CA SER A 128 -27.20 12.09 -3.59
C SER A 128 -27.62 12.91 -4.82
N TYR A 129 -26.80 13.86 -5.25
CA TYR A 129 -27.09 14.77 -6.33
C TYR A 129 -26.43 14.33 -7.65
N GLU A 130 -27.24 14.21 -8.71
CA GLU A 130 -26.77 13.79 -10.04
C GLU A 130 -25.66 14.71 -10.59
N THR A 131 -25.76 16.01 -10.34
CA THR A 131 -24.76 17.01 -10.80
C THR A 131 -23.38 16.82 -10.18
N GLU A 132 -23.31 16.36 -8.94
CA GLU A 132 -22.04 16.07 -8.28
C GLU A 132 -21.41 14.79 -8.85
N ILE A 133 -22.23 13.77 -9.09
CA ILE A 133 -21.78 12.52 -9.72
C ILE A 133 -21.29 12.76 -11.14
N GLU A 134 -21.99 13.58 -11.92
CA GLU A 134 -21.58 13.94 -13.27
C GLU A 134 -20.24 14.68 -13.28
N LEU A 135 -20.04 15.64 -12.37
CA LEU A 135 -18.77 16.33 -12.23
C LEU A 135 -17.63 15.38 -11.87
N GLU A 136 -17.85 14.49 -10.91
CA GLU A 136 -16.84 13.48 -10.53
C GLU A 136 -16.52 12.53 -11.70
N MET A 137 -17.48 12.11 -12.52
CA MET A 137 -17.24 11.29 -13.69
C MET A 137 -16.38 12.05 -14.75
N LYS A 138 -16.63 13.34 -14.96
CA LYS A 138 -15.81 14.19 -15.84
C LYS A 138 -14.40 14.37 -15.28
N MET A 139 -14.25 14.61 -13.99
CA MET A 139 -12.95 14.66 -13.30
C MET A 139 -12.20 13.33 -13.41
N HIS A 140 -12.91 12.21 -13.26
CA HIS A 140 -12.36 10.87 -13.38
C HIS A 140 -11.80 10.62 -14.78
N LYS A 141 -12.58 10.93 -15.85
CA LYS A 141 -12.10 10.82 -17.23
C LYS A 141 -10.88 11.71 -17.48
N ALA A 142 -10.97 12.97 -17.09
CA ALA A 142 -9.91 13.95 -17.28
C ALA A 142 -8.58 13.49 -16.70
N ILE A 143 -8.58 13.12 -15.42
CA ILE A 143 -7.34 12.69 -14.76
C ILE A 143 -6.84 11.33 -15.27
N THR A 144 -7.74 10.45 -15.72
CA THR A 144 -7.36 9.15 -16.29
C THR A 144 -6.64 9.31 -17.62
N VAL A 145 -7.12 10.17 -18.50
CA VAL A 145 -6.44 10.47 -19.77
C VAL A 145 -5.06 11.08 -19.53
N ILE A 146 -4.97 12.02 -18.59
CA ILE A 146 -3.69 12.62 -18.17
C ILE A 146 -2.75 11.57 -17.58
N GLN A 147 -3.27 10.66 -16.76
CA GLN A 147 -2.49 9.54 -16.24
C GLN A 147 -1.86 8.71 -17.36
N PHE A 148 -2.62 8.31 -18.37
CA PHE A 148 -2.08 7.52 -19.48
C PHE A 148 -1.01 8.27 -20.27
N LYS A 149 -1.15 9.59 -20.45
CA LYS A 149 -0.11 10.41 -21.07
C LYS A 149 1.18 10.40 -20.24
N LEU A 150 1.06 10.63 -18.93
CA LEU A 150 2.20 10.68 -18.02
C LEU A 150 2.87 9.30 -17.85
N GLU A 151 2.09 8.23 -17.78
CA GLU A 151 2.60 6.85 -17.75
C GLU A 151 3.36 6.52 -19.06
N GLY A 152 2.82 6.88 -20.22
CA GLY A 152 3.49 6.66 -21.49
C GLY A 152 4.80 7.43 -21.61
N GLN A 153 4.87 8.69 -21.16
CA GLN A 153 6.12 9.45 -21.09
C GLN A 153 7.15 8.77 -20.18
N LEU A 154 6.71 8.30 -19.01
CA LEU A 154 7.56 7.62 -18.03
C LEU A 154 8.11 6.32 -18.62
N ILE A 155 7.27 5.48 -19.22
CA ILE A 155 7.66 4.21 -19.82
C ILE A 155 8.66 4.43 -20.97
N GLN A 156 8.40 5.42 -21.83
CA GLN A 156 9.33 5.77 -22.93
C GLN A 156 10.70 6.25 -22.43
N ASN A 157 10.76 6.91 -21.28
CA ASN A 157 12.01 7.33 -20.65
C ASN A 157 12.74 6.19 -19.91
N HIS A 158 12.05 5.08 -19.61
CA HIS A 158 12.53 3.94 -18.85
C HIS A 158 12.28 2.61 -19.59
N PRO A 159 12.94 2.38 -20.75
CA PRO A 159 12.78 1.12 -21.50
C PRO A 159 13.15 -0.12 -20.68
N GLU A 160 13.97 0.03 -19.65
CA GLU A 160 14.34 -1.04 -18.71
C GLU A 160 13.17 -1.53 -17.84
N PHE A 161 12.06 -0.78 -17.77
CA PHE A 161 10.86 -1.22 -17.06
C PHE A 161 10.08 -2.28 -17.82
N ASP A 162 10.32 -2.42 -19.13
CA ASP A 162 9.68 -3.41 -20.02
C ASP A 162 8.15 -3.40 -19.90
N MET A 163 7.54 -2.20 -20.01
CA MET A 163 6.09 -1.97 -19.84
C MET A 163 5.44 -1.32 -21.08
N ASN A 164 6.04 -1.49 -22.26
CA ASN A 164 5.54 -0.87 -23.51
C ASN A 164 4.13 -1.32 -23.89
N GLU A 165 3.68 -2.49 -23.44
CA GLU A 165 2.32 -2.99 -23.65
C GLU A 165 1.25 -2.09 -23.02
N ARG A 166 1.60 -1.25 -22.04
CA ARG A 166 0.69 -0.24 -21.44
C ARG A 166 0.58 1.04 -22.27
N CYS A 167 1.46 1.25 -23.23
CA CYS A 167 1.40 2.39 -24.12
C CYS A 167 0.36 2.13 -25.23
N LEU A 168 -0.89 2.52 -24.98
CA LEU A 168 -2.03 2.23 -25.86
C LEU A 168 -2.61 3.46 -26.56
N LEU A 169 -2.24 4.70 -26.17
CA LEU A 169 -2.80 5.91 -26.77
C LEU A 169 -2.40 6.09 -28.23
N ASP A 170 -1.21 5.65 -28.63
CA ASP A 170 -0.70 5.65 -30.02
C ASP A 170 -1.23 4.48 -30.87
N LYS A 171 -1.97 3.54 -30.24
CA LYS A 171 -2.55 2.36 -30.88
C LYS A 171 -4.05 2.49 -31.14
N ILE A 172 -4.62 3.68 -30.86
CA ILE A 172 -6.04 3.96 -31.08
C ILE A 172 -6.27 4.34 -32.54
N ASP A 173 -7.17 3.62 -33.20
CA ASP A 173 -7.78 4.02 -34.45
C ASP A 173 -9.07 4.81 -34.17
N PHE A 174 -8.95 6.12 -34.21
CA PHE A 174 -10.07 7.04 -33.93
C PHE A 174 -11.17 7.00 -34.99
N GLU A 175 -10.86 6.59 -36.24
CA GLU A 175 -11.84 6.53 -37.33
C GLU A 175 -12.73 5.30 -37.19
N ASN A 176 -12.13 4.16 -36.83
CA ASN A 176 -12.83 2.90 -36.69
C ASN A 176 -13.31 2.65 -35.24
N GLY A 177 -12.88 3.47 -34.29
CA GLY A 177 -13.21 3.31 -32.87
C GLY A 177 -12.62 2.04 -32.25
N THR A 178 -11.37 1.72 -32.60
CA THR A 178 -10.70 0.50 -32.16
C THR A 178 -9.34 0.80 -31.54
N VAL A 179 -8.81 -0.16 -30.78
CA VAL A 179 -7.45 -0.14 -30.25
C VAL A 179 -6.77 -1.48 -30.48
N THR A 180 -5.49 -1.44 -30.86
CA THR A 180 -4.67 -2.65 -31.02
C THR A 180 -3.95 -2.97 -29.72
N ILE A 181 -4.18 -4.17 -29.16
CA ILE A 181 -3.53 -4.67 -27.94
C ILE A 181 -2.87 -6.01 -28.27
N GLY A 182 -1.54 -6.06 -28.23
CA GLY A 182 -0.78 -7.20 -28.75
C GLY A 182 -1.05 -7.40 -30.24
N GLU A 183 -1.52 -8.58 -30.60
CA GLU A 183 -1.88 -8.94 -31.98
C GLU A 183 -3.39 -8.76 -32.28
N ASN A 184 -4.19 -8.37 -31.30
CA ASN A 184 -5.65 -8.28 -31.41
C ASN A 184 -6.13 -6.87 -31.53
N VAL A 185 -7.23 -6.66 -32.30
CA VAL A 185 -7.93 -5.39 -32.43
C VAL A 185 -9.25 -5.46 -31.68
N TYR A 186 -9.45 -4.51 -30.76
CA TYR A 186 -10.63 -4.46 -29.91
C TYR A 186 -11.46 -3.21 -30.18
N LYS A 187 -12.78 -3.35 -30.15
CA LYS A 187 -13.71 -2.21 -30.23
C LYS A 187 -13.66 -1.43 -28.92
N MET A 188 -13.59 -0.12 -29.00
CA MET A 188 -13.63 0.79 -27.87
C MET A 188 -15.07 1.23 -27.56
N LYS A 189 -15.36 1.38 -26.28
CA LYS A 189 -16.62 1.92 -25.76
C LYS A 189 -16.71 3.44 -25.90
N ASP A 190 -15.57 4.11 -25.86
CA ASP A 190 -15.44 5.56 -25.88
C ASP A 190 -14.16 5.95 -26.62
N VAL A 191 -14.27 6.88 -27.54
CA VAL A 191 -13.16 7.42 -28.34
C VAL A 191 -13.10 8.95 -28.29
N ASN A 192 -13.87 9.58 -27.39
CA ASN A 192 -13.85 11.01 -27.20
C ASN A 192 -12.68 11.45 -26.33
N PHE A 193 -11.56 11.79 -26.95
CA PHE A 193 -10.34 12.25 -26.31
C PHE A 193 -9.93 13.64 -26.80
N PRO A 194 -10.62 14.71 -26.37
CA PRO A 194 -10.44 16.06 -26.92
C PRO A 194 -9.04 16.66 -26.68
N THR A 195 -8.25 16.08 -25.81
CA THR A 195 -6.90 16.57 -25.47
C THR A 195 -5.77 15.70 -26.05
N ILE A 196 -6.10 14.61 -26.76
CA ILE A 196 -5.08 13.75 -27.37
C ILE A 196 -4.71 14.31 -28.75
N ASP A 197 -3.43 14.63 -28.92
CA ASP A 197 -2.82 14.92 -30.21
C ASP A 197 -2.45 13.58 -30.88
N LYS A 198 -3.01 13.33 -32.08
CA LYS A 198 -2.77 12.07 -32.80
C LYS A 198 -1.32 11.87 -33.24
N GLU A 199 -0.58 12.96 -33.45
CA GLU A 199 0.84 12.91 -33.80
C GLU A 199 1.75 12.73 -32.60
N ASN A 200 1.30 13.18 -31.40
CA ASN A 200 2.05 13.03 -30.16
C ASN A 200 1.09 12.74 -28.99
N PRO A 201 0.54 11.50 -28.92
CA PRO A 201 -0.57 11.17 -28.03
C PRO A 201 -0.24 11.24 -26.55
N TYR A 202 1.03 11.16 -26.18
CA TYR A 202 1.48 11.25 -24.79
C TYR A 202 1.82 12.67 -24.34
N LYS A 203 1.83 13.67 -25.24
CA LYS A 203 2.11 15.06 -24.88
C LYS A 203 0.92 15.65 -24.09
N LEU A 204 1.22 16.30 -22.98
CA LEU A 204 0.24 17.13 -22.28
C LEU A 204 -0.05 18.41 -23.07
N THR A 205 -1.28 18.88 -23.03
CA THR A 205 -1.62 20.23 -23.47
C THR A 205 -1.16 21.26 -22.42
N GLU A 206 -0.98 22.51 -22.81
CA GLU A 206 -0.59 23.59 -21.86
C GLU A 206 -1.56 23.70 -20.67
N ARG A 207 -2.85 23.46 -20.90
CA ARG A 207 -3.87 23.48 -19.85
C ARG A 207 -3.76 22.28 -18.90
N GLU A 208 -3.41 21.10 -19.41
CA GLU A 208 -3.12 19.92 -18.59
C GLU A 208 -1.86 20.14 -17.75
N GLU A 209 -0.80 20.70 -18.35
CA GLU A 209 0.44 21.03 -17.63
C GLU A 209 0.20 22.04 -16.49
N ASP A 210 -0.54 23.13 -16.77
CA ASP A 210 -0.86 24.13 -15.74
C ASP A 210 -1.67 23.52 -14.59
N MET A 211 -2.67 22.71 -14.90
CA MET A 211 -3.49 22.01 -13.91
C MET A 211 -2.64 21.02 -13.10
N MET A 212 -1.80 20.20 -13.74
CA MET A 212 -0.92 19.25 -13.06
C MET A 212 0.13 19.95 -12.18
N ASN A 213 0.66 21.12 -12.60
CA ASN A 213 1.58 21.91 -11.81
C ASN A 213 0.93 22.44 -10.52
N LYS A 214 -0.35 22.79 -10.56
CA LYS A 214 -1.12 23.19 -9.37
C LYS A 214 -1.31 22.02 -8.41
N LEU A 215 -1.68 20.85 -8.94
CA LEU A 215 -1.80 19.61 -8.14
C LEU A 215 -0.45 19.17 -7.55
N TYR A 216 0.61 19.17 -8.35
CA TYR A 216 1.98 18.92 -7.88
C TYR A 216 2.33 19.80 -6.68
N SER A 217 2.08 21.11 -6.81
CA SER A 217 2.38 22.04 -5.72
C SER A 217 1.57 21.77 -4.46
N ALA A 218 0.31 21.34 -4.60
CA ALA A 218 -0.57 21.01 -3.49
C ALA A 218 -0.11 19.73 -2.77
N PHE A 219 0.24 18.68 -3.49
CA PHE A 219 0.73 17.43 -2.89
C PHE A 219 2.06 17.60 -2.17
N VAL A 220 3.04 18.23 -2.83
CA VAL A 220 4.40 18.40 -2.28
C VAL A 220 4.42 19.32 -1.06
N LYS A 221 3.53 20.33 -1.01
CA LYS A 221 3.46 21.29 0.10
C LYS A 221 2.51 20.89 1.22
N CYS A 222 1.77 19.78 1.08
CA CYS A 222 0.85 19.34 2.13
C CYS A 222 1.63 18.80 3.34
N GLU A 223 1.74 19.60 4.39
CA GLU A 223 2.50 19.26 5.61
C GLU A 223 2.02 17.98 6.27
N LYS A 224 0.70 17.76 6.32
CA LYS A 224 0.12 16.53 6.89
C LYS A 224 0.53 15.30 6.10
N LEU A 225 0.49 15.37 4.76
CA LEU A 225 0.94 14.27 3.91
C LEU A 225 2.44 14.02 4.09
N GLN A 226 3.26 15.06 4.10
CA GLN A 226 4.71 14.94 4.34
C GLN A 226 5.01 14.29 5.70
N LYS A 227 4.28 14.67 6.76
CA LYS A 227 4.42 14.04 8.09
C LYS A 227 4.11 12.54 8.05
N HIS A 228 3.06 12.14 7.33
CA HIS A 228 2.72 10.73 7.17
C HIS A 228 3.78 9.97 6.37
N MET A 229 4.33 10.57 5.31
CA MET A 229 5.42 9.96 4.54
C MET A 229 6.71 9.85 5.34
N GLN A 230 6.99 10.79 6.26
CA GLN A 230 8.10 10.64 7.21
C GLN A 230 7.90 9.45 8.17
N LEU A 231 6.68 9.18 8.60
CA LEU A 231 6.39 7.96 9.38
C LEU A 231 6.64 6.71 8.53
N MET A 232 6.14 6.68 7.28
CA MET A 232 6.37 5.58 6.34
C MET A 232 7.86 5.33 6.11
N LEU A 233 8.66 6.39 5.95
CA LEU A 233 10.12 6.28 5.81
C LEU A 233 10.79 5.74 7.08
N LYS A 234 10.40 6.27 8.25
CA LYS A 234 11.06 5.96 9.54
C LYS A 234 10.71 4.57 10.07
N LYS A 235 9.48 4.15 9.86
CA LYS A 235 8.91 2.91 10.43
C LYS A 235 8.65 1.83 9.37
N GLY A 236 8.74 2.18 8.09
CA GLY A 236 8.45 1.29 6.99
C GLY A 236 9.71 0.65 6.39
N GLY A 237 9.46 -0.41 5.60
CA GLY A 237 10.43 -1.15 4.80
C GLY A 237 9.75 -2.07 3.81
N MET A 238 10.53 -2.68 2.94
CA MET A 238 10.04 -3.64 1.97
C MET A 238 9.68 -4.98 2.61
N TYR A 239 10.39 -5.36 3.67
CA TYR A 239 10.15 -6.59 4.45
C TYR A 239 10.62 -6.41 5.89
N LYS A 240 10.24 -7.35 6.75
CA LYS A 240 10.70 -7.43 8.13
C LYS A 240 10.92 -8.89 8.54
N VAL A 241 12.04 -9.17 9.17
CA VAL A 241 12.22 -10.40 9.95
C VAL A 241 11.98 -10.06 11.41
N TYR A 242 11.10 -10.81 12.06
CA TYR A 242 10.77 -10.60 13.47
C TYR A 242 10.35 -11.91 14.15
N ASN A 243 11.01 -12.26 15.24
CA ASN A 243 10.79 -13.51 15.98
C ASN A 243 10.79 -14.76 15.08
N GLY A 244 11.72 -14.84 14.12
CA GLY A 244 11.82 -15.93 13.16
C GLY A 244 10.80 -15.91 12.02
N ASN A 245 9.86 -14.97 12.02
CA ASN A 245 8.88 -14.81 10.95
C ASN A 245 9.37 -13.79 9.92
N LEU A 246 9.01 -14.02 8.64
CA LEU A 246 9.26 -13.13 7.53
C LEU A 246 7.95 -12.43 7.14
N LEU A 247 7.94 -11.10 7.20
CA LEU A 247 6.79 -10.26 6.90
C LEU A 247 7.10 -9.40 5.67
N PHE A 248 6.23 -9.42 4.67
CA PHE A 248 6.27 -8.51 3.51
C PHE A 248 4.86 -8.35 2.92
N HIS A 249 4.67 -7.35 2.04
CA HIS A 249 3.34 -7.03 1.53
C HIS A 249 2.86 -8.00 0.45
N GLY A 250 3.56 -8.10 -0.67
CA GLY A 250 3.09 -8.77 -1.88
C GLY A 250 3.66 -10.18 -2.07
N CYS A 251 4.73 -10.32 -2.86
CA CYS A 251 5.32 -11.61 -3.21
C CYS A 251 6.83 -11.53 -3.35
N VAL A 252 7.51 -12.66 -3.20
CA VAL A 252 8.90 -12.80 -3.68
C VAL A 252 8.83 -13.22 -5.16
N PRO A 253 9.24 -12.36 -6.13
CA PRO A 253 9.10 -12.70 -7.55
C PRO A 253 9.83 -13.99 -7.91
N MET A 254 9.09 -14.96 -8.46
CA MET A 254 9.60 -16.29 -8.83
C MET A 254 9.26 -16.62 -10.28
N ASN A 255 10.12 -17.44 -10.90
CA ASN A 255 9.83 -18.12 -12.15
C ASN A 255 9.03 -19.39 -11.88
N SER A 256 8.41 -19.96 -12.92
CA SER A 256 7.60 -21.20 -12.81
C SER A 256 8.38 -22.43 -12.35
N ASP A 257 9.72 -22.42 -12.50
CA ASP A 257 10.61 -23.49 -12.01
C ASP A 257 11.00 -23.35 -10.53
N GLY A 258 10.46 -22.33 -9.83
CA GLY A 258 10.74 -22.06 -8.44
C GLY A 258 12.04 -21.28 -8.18
N SER A 259 12.77 -20.88 -9.22
CA SER A 259 13.90 -19.97 -9.08
C SER A 259 13.45 -18.52 -8.86
N PHE A 260 14.25 -17.70 -8.17
CA PHE A 260 13.94 -16.29 -8.00
C PHE A 260 14.09 -15.53 -9.32
N LYS A 261 13.06 -14.77 -9.70
CA LYS A 261 13.05 -13.96 -10.92
C LYS A 261 14.09 -12.83 -10.81
N ALA A 262 14.94 -12.72 -11.83
CA ALA A 262 15.85 -11.59 -11.95
C ALA A 262 15.09 -10.34 -12.43
N VAL A 263 15.32 -9.21 -11.79
CA VAL A 263 14.71 -7.92 -12.13
C VAL A 263 15.79 -6.87 -12.22
N ASN A 264 15.78 -6.09 -13.31
CA ASN A 264 16.72 -5.00 -13.49
C ASN A 264 16.32 -3.78 -12.64
N VAL A 265 17.23 -3.33 -11.80
CA VAL A 265 17.07 -2.09 -11.03
C VAL A 265 18.29 -1.20 -11.28
N ASN A 266 18.09 -0.08 -11.95
CA ASN A 266 19.16 0.86 -12.29
C ASN A 266 20.36 0.22 -13.03
N GLY A 267 20.10 -0.69 -13.98
CA GLY A 267 21.12 -1.32 -14.82
C GLY A 267 21.82 -2.53 -14.20
N LYS A 268 21.38 -3.00 -13.04
CA LYS A 268 21.86 -4.22 -12.39
C LYS A 268 20.70 -5.16 -12.06
N ASP A 269 20.90 -6.45 -12.31
CA ASP A 269 19.92 -7.49 -12.00
C ASP A 269 20.03 -7.92 -10.54
N TYR A 270 18.87 -7.96 -9.88
CA TYR A 270 18.71 -8.42 -8.51
C TYR A 270 17.62 -9.50 -8.42
N ARG A 271 17.66 -10.33 -7.39
CA ARG A 271 16.67 -11.39 -7.14
C ARG A 271 16.51 -11.63 -5.65
N GLY A 272 15.43 -12.30 -5.26
CA GLY A 272 15.16 -12.69 -3.89
C GLY A 272 15.29 -11.51 -2.92
N LYS A 273 16.00 -11.70 -1.83
CA LYS A 273 16.25 -10.70 -0.79
C LYS A 273 17.00 -9.46 -1.32
N GLU A 274 18.00 -9.66 -2.19
CA GLU A 274 18.75 -8.54 -2.75
C GLU A 274 17.87 -7.58 -3.55
N LEU A 275 16.81 -8.08 -4.20
CA LEU A 275 15.83 -7.25 -4.91
C LEU A 275 15.04 -6.36 -3.94
N TYR A 276 14.62 -6.90 -2.80
CA TYR A 276 13.96 -6.12 -1.76
C TYR A 276 14.88 -5.03 -1.20
N ASP A 277 16.13 -5.38 -0.89
CA ASP A 277 17.14 -4.45 -0.36
C ASP A 277 17.45 -3.32 -1.38
N ALA A 278 17.53 -3.65 -2.67
CA ALA A 278 17.79 -2.68 -3.74
C ALA A 278 16.63 -1.68 -3.88
N TYR A 279 15.38 -2.17 -3.91
CA TYR A 279 14.21 -1.28 -3.97
C TYR A 279 14.04 -0.45 -2.71
N GLU A 280 14.26 -1.01 -1.53
CA GLU A 280 14.21 -0.25 -0.28
C GLU A 280 15.23 0.90 -0.29
N ALA A 281 16.46 0.64 -0.74
CA ALA A 281 17.49 1.67 -0.87
C ALA A 281 17.06 2.78 -1.84
N CYS A 282 16.44 2.43 -2.98
CA CYS A 282 15.91 3.41 -3.93
C CYS A 282 14.81 4.28 -3.29
N VAL A 283 13.81 3.66 -2.66
CA VAL A 283 12.70 4.36 -1.98
C VAL A 283 13.23 5.32 -0.92
N ARG A 284 14.14 4.86 -0.05
CA ARG A 284 14.73 5.68 1.01
C ARG A 284 15.51 6.86 0.44
N LYS A 285 16.31 6.63 -0.61
CA LYS A 285 17.10 7.69 -1.27
C LYS A 285 16.19 8.81 -1.80
N VAL A 286 15.09 8.46 -2.46
CA VAL A 286 14.13 9.42 -3.03
C VAL A 286 13.45 10.26 -1.96
N LEU A 287 13.01 9.64 -0.88
CA LEU A 287 12.28 10.32 0.19
C LEU A 287 13.14 11.29 1.01
N VAL A 288 14.44 10.98 1.16
CA VAL A 288 15.38 11.88 1.88
C VAL A 288 16.05 12.90 0.98
N SER A 289 16.04 12.72 -0.33
CA SER A 289 16.71 13.65 -1.26
C SER A 289 16.06 15.03 -1.26
N ASN A 290 16.90 16.07 -1.30
CA ASN A 290 16.49 17.44 -1.60
C ASN A 290 16.75 17.83 -3.07
N ASN A 291 17.35 16.94 -3.85
CA ASN A 291 17.67 17.16 -5.25
C ASN A 291 16.45 16.83 -6.13
N LYS A 292 15.96 17.83 -6.88
CA LYS A 292 14.79 17.67 -7.77
C LYS A 292 14.99 16.58 -8.83
N LYS A 293 16.20 16.45 -9.39
CA LYS A 293 16.50 15.41 -10.41
C LYS A 293 16.46 14.01 -9.81
N GLU A 294 17.01 13.83 -8.61
CA GLU A 294 16.95 12.55 -7.90
C GLU A 294 15.53 12.19 -7.50
N LYS A 295 14.72 13.17 -7.09
CA LYS A 295 13.29 12.96 -6.81
C LYS A 295 12.50 12.58 -8.06
N SER A 296 12.80 13.17 -9.20
CA SER A 296 12.15 12.84 -10.46
C SER A 296 12.43 11.39 -10.86
N VAL A 297 13.70 11.04 -11.06
CA VAL A 297 14.12 9.68 -11.46
C VAL A 297 13.71 8.63 -10.44
N GLY A 298 13.86 8.93 -9.16
CA GLY A 298 13.45 7.99 -8.12
C GLY A 298 11.94 7.89 -7.95
N GLY A 299 11.20 8.96 -8.25
CA GLY A 299 9.74 8.94 -8.31
C GLY A 299 9.21 7.97 -9.36
N ASP A 300 9.93 7.81 -10.47
CA ASP A 300 9.58 6.85 -11.52
C ASP A 300 9.73 5.41 -11.05
N ILE A 301 10.72 5.11 -10.19
CA ILE A 301 10.85 3.81 -9.52
C ILE A 301 9.69 3.56 -8.56
N LEU A 302 9.20 4.59 -7.84
CA LEU A 302 8.02 4.44 -6.98
C LEU A 302 6.76 4.11 -7.80
N TRP A 303 6.61 4.73 -8.98
CA TRP A 303 5.55 4.37 -9.90
C TRP A 303 5.70 2.94 -10.45
N TYR A 304 6.94 2.51 -10.78
CA TYR A 304 7.19 1.13 -11.19
C TYR A 304 6.81 0.14 -10.10
N LEU A 305 7.18 0.40 -8.85
CA LEU A 305 6.81 -0.46 -7.72
C LEU A 305 5.30 -0.59 -7.52
N TRP A 306 4.52 0.41 -7.95
CA TRP A 306 3.05 0.35 -7.94
C TRP A 306 2.49 -0.72 -8.88
N SER A 307 3.05 -0.89 -10.10
CA SER A 307 2.39 -1.68 -11.16
C SER A 307 3.34 -2.44 -12.09
N GLY A 308 4.64 -2.46 -11.82
CA GLY A 308 5.63 -3.15 -12.66
C GLY A 308 5.65 -4.66 -12.46
N SER A 309 5.87 -5.41 -13.54
CA SER A 309 5.86 -6.89 -13.55
C SER A 309 6.95 -7.55 -12.69
N GLY A 310 8.02 -6.81 -12.37
CA GLY A 310 9.10 -7.25 -11.46
C GLY A 310 8.96 -6.71 -10.04
N SER A 311 7.87 -5.98 -9.74
CA SER A 311 7.65 -5.41 -8.41
C SER A 311 7.24 -6.48 -7.40
N PRO A 312 7.97 -6.63 -6.28
CA PRO A 312 7.55 -7.49 -5.17
C PRO A 312 6.23 -7.05 -4.53
N LEU A 313 5.83 -5.78 -4.74
CA LEU A 313 4.63 -5.23 -4.15
C LEU A 313 3.38 -5.44 -5.00
N PHE A 314 3.53 -5.65 -6.32
CA PHE A 314 2.42 -5.80 -7.24
C PHE A 314 2.10 -7.26 -7.59
N GLY A 315 3.12 -8.09 -7.82
CA GLY A 315 2.98 -9.54 -7.99
C GLY A 315 2.11 -10.00 -9.15
N ARG A 316 2.05 -9.23 -10.25
CA ARG A 316 1.37 -9.58 -11.50
C ARG A 316 2.22 -9.21 -12.70
N ASP A 317 1.90 -9.79 -13.86
CA ASP A 317 2.58 -9.51 -15.13
C ASP A 317 2.35 -8.08 -15.62
N ARG A 318 1.13 -7.56 -15.48
CA ARG A 318 0.72 -6.23 -15.94
C ARG A 318 -0.52 -5.72 -15.19
N MET A 319 -0.83 -4.43 -15.37
CA MET A 319 -2.06 -3.80 -14.87
C MET A 319 -2.89 -3.28 -16.03
N THR A 320 -4.05 -3.87 -16.28
CA THR A 320 -4.95 -3.58 -17.41
C THR A 320 -5.89 -2.41 -17.11
N THR A 321 -5.34 -1.22 -16.88
CA THR A 321 -6.16 -0.04 -16.53
C THR A 321 -6.92 0.51 -17.72
N PHE A 322 -6.26 0.72 -18.86
CA PHE A 322 -6.86 1.25 -20.08
C PHE A 322 -7.97 0.32 -20.59
N GLU A 323 -7.68 -0.97 -20.66
CA GLU A 323 -8.58 -2.00 -21.15
C GLU A 323 -9.89 -2.04 -20.35
N ARG A 324 -9.79 -1.95 -19.03
CA ARG A 324 -10.98 -1.97 -18.13
C ARG A 324 -11.90 -0.77 -18.33
N TYR A 325 -11.39 0.37 -18.75
CA TYR A 325 -12.21 1.54 -19.07
C TYR A 325 -12.79 1.45 -20.46
N PHE A 326 -11.97 1.18 -21.46
CA PHE A 326 -12.30 1.44 -22.86
C PHE A 326 -12.63 0.20 -23.68
N VAL A 327 -12.27 -1.01 -23.24
CA VAL A 327 -12.54 -2.23 -23.99
C VAL A 327 -13.64 -3.04 -23.28
N GLU A 328 -14.63 -3.51 -24.04
CA GLU A 328 -15.72 -4.32 -23.48
C GLU A 328 -15.31 -5.78 -23.32
N ASP A 329 -14.50 -6.28 -24.24
CA ASP A 329 -14.04 -7.67 -24.24
C ASP A 329 -13.10 -7.93 -23.03
N LYS A 330 -13.61 -8.74 -22.11
CA LYS A 330 -12.91 -9.09 -20.86
C LYS A 330 -11.65 -9.93 -21.06
N THR A 331 -11.44 -10.51 -22.23
CA THR A 331 -10.19 -11.26 -22.53
C THR A 331 -8.98 -10.32 -22.49
N SER A 332 -9.16 -9.05 -22.86
CA SER A 332 -8.12 -8.02 -22.74
C SER A 332 -7.81 -7.59 -21.30
N HIS A 333 -8.66 -7.95 -20.32
CA HIS A 333 -8.52 -7.57 -18.92
C HIS A 333 -7.71 -8.58 -18.09
N HIS A 334 -7.14 -9.61 -18.73
CA HIS A 334 -6.39 -10.66 -18.04
C HIS A 334 -5.06 -10.13 -17.50
N GLU A 335 -4.78 -10.47 -16.24
CA GLU A 335 -3.55 -10.16 -15.52
C GLU A 335 -3.07 -11.43 -14.83
N GLU A 336 -1.94 -11.99 -15.26
CA GLU A 336 -1.39 -13.19 -14.64
C GLU A 336 -0.73 -12.89 -13.32
N LYS A 337 -1.01 -13.73 -12.32
CA LYS A 337 -0.30 -13.66 -11.04
C LYS A 337 1.13 -14.17 -11.21
N ASN A 338 2.05 -13.65 -10.40
CA ASN A 338 3.39 -14.20 -10.32
C ASN A 338 3.35 -15.66 -9.83
N SER A 339 4.25 -16.50 -10.35
CA SER A 339 4.33 -17.92 -9.98
C SER A 339 4.49 -18.16 -8.47
N TYR A 340 4.94 -17.16 -7.72
CA TYR A 340 4.97 -17.19 -6.25
C TYR A 340 3.65 -17.68 -5.65
N TYR A 341 2.50 -17.19 -6.12
CA TYR A 341 1.20 -17.50 -5.51
C TYR A 341 0.76 -18.96 -5.67
N ASP A 342 1.27 -19.65 -6.69
CA ASP A 342 1.03 -21.08 -6.87
C ASP A 342 2.09 -21.89 -6.13
N LEU A 343 3.34 -21.44 -6.14
CA LEU A 343 4.48 -22.15 -5.56
C LEU A 343 4.50 -22.17 -4.03
N ILE A 344 3.95 -21.14 -3.37
CA ILE A 344 3.89 -21.07 -1.90
C ILE A 344 3.02 -22.15 -1.24
N GLU A 345 2.25 -22.89 -2.02
CA GLU A 345 1.56 -24.10 -1.54
C GLU A 345 2.55 -25.27 -1.35
N THR A 346 3.79 -25.16 -1.85
CA THR A 346 4.81 -26.20 -1.80
C THR A 346 5.86 -25.90 -0.72
N GLU A 347 6.30 -26.96 -0.03
CA GLU A 347 7.33 -26.85 1.01
C GLU A 347 8.70 -26.44 0.44
N ASP A 348 9.03 -26.89 -0.78
CA ASP A 348 10.31 -26.58 -1.43
C ASP A 348 10.46 -25.07 -1.69
N ALA A 349 9.45 -24.42 -2.29
CA ALA A 349 9.49 -22.98 -2.55
C ALA A 349 9.50 -22.17 -1.25
N THR A 350 8.73 -22.60 -0.25
CA THR A 350 8.68 -21.94 1.06
C THR A 350 10.02 -22.02 1.78
N ASN A 351 10.67 -23.19 1.77
CA ASN A 351 12.00 -23.36 2.37
C ASN A 351 13.07 -22.53 1.65
N ARG A 352 13.05 -22.45 0.31
CA ARG A 352 13.96 -21.58 -0.45
C ARG A 352 13.82 -20.11 -0.05
N ILE A 353 12.60 -19.65 0.20
CA ILE A 353 12.37 -18.27 0.65
C ILE A 353 12.96 -18.07 2.05
N PHE A 354 12.76 -19.02 2.98
CA PHE A 354 13.38 -18.94 4.30
C PHE A 354 14.90 -18.87 4.23
N GLU A 355 15.52 -19.75 3.47
CA GLU A 355 16.98 -19.77 3.25
C GLU A 355 17.49 -18.45 2.67
N GLU A 356 16.81 -17.91 1.66
CA GLU A 356 17.15 -16.65 0.98
C GLU A 356 17.14 -15.46 1.96
N PHE A 357 16.19 -15.44 2.89
CA PHE A 357 16.11 -14.39 3.91
C PHE A 357 16.88 -14.70 5.20
N GLY A 358 17.67 -15.79 5.21
CA GLY A 358 18.53 -16.19 6.34
C GLY A 358 17.76 -16.75 7.52
N LEU A 359 16.63 -17.41 7.28
CA LEU A 359 15.77 -18.02 8.30
C LEU A 359 15.90 -19.54 8.29
N ASP A 360 15.70 -20.18 9.44
CA ASP A 360 15.84 -21.62 9.64
C ASP A 360 14.58 -22.43 9.26
N GLY A 361 13.54 -21.77 8.76
CA GLY A 361 12.29 -22.42 8.35
C GLY A 361 11.35 -22.83 9.49
N THR A 362 11.69 -22.50 10.75
CA THR A 362 10.81 -22.80 11.90
C THR A 362 9.71 -21.75 12.09
N GLY A 363 9.85 -20.57 11.50
CA GLY A 363 8.88 -19.48 11.53
C GLY A 363 7.85 -19.56 10.41
N HIS A 364 7.21 -18.43 10.15
CA HIS A 364 6.15 -18.28 9.15
C HIS A 364 6.49 -17.16 8.16
N ILE A 365 5.98 -17.29 6.94
CA ILE A 365 5.88 -16.19 5.97
C ILE A 365 4.51 -15.56 6.16
N ILE A 366 4.47 -14.24 6.36
CA ILE A 366 3.25 -13.47 6.58
C ILE A 366 3.16 -12.40 5.50
N ASN A 367 2.15 -12.48 4.64
CA ASN A 367 1.95 -11.54 3.55
C ASN A 367 0.49 -11.11 3.37
N GLY A 368 0.27 -10.04 2.59
CA GLY A 368 -1.01 -9.46 2.24
C GLY A 368 -1.25 -9.38 0.73
N HIS A 369 -1.71 -8.22 0.25
CA HIS A 369 -1.88 -7.81 -1.16
C HIS A 369 -2.99 -8.54 -1.95
N VAL A 370 -3.09 -9.85 -1.83
CA VAL A 370 -4.16 -10.63 -2.50
C VAL A 370 -5.21 -10.98 -1.46
N PRO A 371 -6.41 -10.37 -1.53
CA PRO A 371 -7.46 -10.66 -0.57
C PRO A 371 -7.89 -12.12 -0.61
N VAL A 372 -8.02 -12.72 0.57
CA VAL A 372 -8.51 -14.09 0.74
C VAL A 372 -10.04 -14.10 0.58
N HIS A 373 -10.54 -14.91 -0.34
CA HIS A 373 -11.97 -15.06 -0.61
C HIS A 373 -12.60 -16.09 0.32
N GLN A 374 -12.77 -15.74 1.60
CA GLN A 374 -13.34 -16.65 2.59
C GLN A 374 -14.76 -17.10 2.23
N SER A 375 -15.56 -16.24 1.59
CA SER A 375 -16.90 -16.57 1.10
C SER A 375 -16.89 -17.70 0.04
N GLU A 376 -15.77 -17.90 -0.64
CA GLU A 376 -15.56 -18.96 -1.64
C GLU A 376 -14.83 -20.19 -1.03
N GLY A 377 -14.54 -20.17 0.27
CA GLY A 377 -13.87 -21.25 0.98
C GLY A 377 -12.34 -21.23 0.89
N GLU A 378 -11.74 -20.11 0.43
CA GLU A 378 -10.29 -19.98 0.39
C GLU A 378 -9.70 -19.95 1.81
N ASN A 379 -8.64 -20.74 2.03
CA ASN A 379 -7.95 -20.81 3.31
C ASN A 379 -6.79 -19.78 3.35
N PRO A 380 -6.74 -18.89 4.36
CA PRO A 380 -5.62 -17.98 4.54
C PRO A 380 -4.29 -18.68 4.91
N LEU A 381 -4.35 -19.93 5.38
CA LEU A 381 -3.20 -20.73 5.75
C LEU A 381 -2.79 -21.62 4.58
N LYS A 382 -1.58 -21.40 4.05
CA LYS A 382 -0.99 -22.14 2.95
C LYS A 382 0.19 -22.97 3.45
N CYS A 383 0.58 -24.01 2.71
CA CYS A 383 1.71 -24.88 3.03
C CYS A 383 1.67 -25.35 4.50
N ASP A 384 0.58 -26.01 4.92
CA ASP A 384 0.37 -26.50 6.27
C ASP A 384 0.58 -25.43 7.38
N GLY A 385 0.25 -24.18 7.08
CA GLY A 385 0.34 -23.04 8.00
C GLY A 385 1.70 -22.35 8.01
N LYS A 386 2.68 -22.77 7.22
CA LYS A 386 3.97 -22.08 7.08
C LYS A 386 3.82 -20.70 6.42
N VAL A 387 2.79 -20.51 5.58
CA VAL A 387 2.47 -19.23 4.95
C VAL A 387 1.09 -18.76 5.40
N ILE A 388 1.00 -17.52 5.84
CA ILE A 388 -0.20 -16.91 6.39
C ILE A 388 -0.53 -15.67 5.56
N MET A 389 -1.62 -15.72 4.79
CA MET A 389 -2.13 -14.59 4.04
C MET A 389 -3.12 -13.82 4.89
N ILE A 390 -2.76 -12.60 5.33
CA ILE A 390 -3.59 -11.82 6.26
C ILE A 390 -4.40 -10.70 5.60
N ASP A 391 -4.49 -10.69 4.26
CA ASP A 391 -5.36 -9.74 3.56
C ASP A 391 -6.79 -10.26 3.50
N GLY A 392 -7.65 -9.66 4.30
CA GLY A 392 -9.09 -9.90 4.29
C GLY A 392 -9.89 -8.70 3.79
N GLY A 393 -9.19 -7.64 3.33
CA GLY A 393 -9.82 -6.43 2.79
C GLY A 393 -10.56 -5.61 3.86
N PHE A 394 -9.84 -4.94 4.76
CA PHE A 394 -10.44 -4.08 5.80
C PHE A 394 -11.32 -2.96 5.23
N SER A 395 -11.09 -2.50 4.00
CA SER A 395 -11.92 -1.47 3.41
C SER A 395 -13.26 -2.03 2.89
N LYS A 396 -14.35 -1.29 3.13
CA LYS A 396 -15.72 -1.70 2.79
C LYS A 396 -15.94 -2.23 1.36
N PRO A 397 -15.25 -1.72 0.32
CA PRO A 397 -15.39 -2.26 -1.03
C PRO A 397 -15.05 -3.74 -1.18
N TYR A 398 -14.23 -4.30 -0.29
CA TYR A 398 -13.84 -5.71 -0.32
C TYR A 398 -14.84 -6.62 0.39
N HIS A 399 -15.58 -6.17 1.41
CA HIS A 399 -16.39 -7.01 2.28
C HIS A 399 -17.38 -7.91 1.53
N LYS A 400 -17.93 -7.44 0.39
CA LYS A 400 -18.85 -8.24 -0.44
C LYS A 400 -18.15 -9.39 -1.17
N VAL A 401 -16.84 -9.28 -1.40
CA VAL A 401 -16.05 -10.24 -2.15
C VAL A 401 -15.38 -11.22 -1.20
N THR A 402 -14.78 -10.71 -0.12
CA THR A 402 -14.06 -11.52 0.86
C THR A 402 -14.98 -12.23 1.86
N GLY A 403 -16.15 -11.67 2.15
CA GLY A 403 -17.10 -12.18 3.15
C GLY A 403 -16.76 -11.82 4.59
N ILE A 404 -15.63 -11.12 4.82
CA ILE A 404 -15.15 -10.67 6.14
C ILE A 404 -14.69 -9.22 6.09
N ALA A 405 -14.37 -8.66 7.26
CA ALA A 405 -13.81 -7.31 7.39
C ALA A 405 -12.29 -7.29 7.61
N GLY A 406 -11.59 -8.38 7.41
CA GLY A 406 -10.13 -8.46 7.50
C GLY A 406 -9.62 -9.48 8.50
N TYR A 407 -8.31 -9.67 8.51
CA TYR A 407 -7.61 -10.55 9.42
C TYR A 407 -6.69 -9.78 10.37
N THR A 408 -6.56 -10.30 11.61
CA THR A 408 -5.50 -9.92 12.55
C THR A 408 -4.77 -11.16 12.99
N LEU A 409 -3.45 -11.17 12.81
CA LEU A 409 -2.58 -12.22 13.35
C LEU A 409 -2.00 -11.75 14.68
N THR A 410 -2.23 -12.52 15.74
CA THR A 410 -1.72 -12.24 17.09
C THR A 410 -0.64 -13.25 17.47
N TYR A 411 0.56 -12.76 17.81
CA TYR A 411 1.64 -13.55 18.38
C TYR A 411 1.73 -13.27 19.87
N ASN A 412 1.66 -14.33 20.67
CA ASN A 412 1.78 -14.23 22.13
C ASN A 412 2.56 -15.41 22.71
N SER A 413 2.64 -15.50 24.04
CA SER A 413 3.40 -16.57 24.72
C SER A 413 2.89 -18.00 24.48
N TYR A 414 1.74 -18.16 23.85
CA TYR A 414 1.14 -19.47 23.51
C TYR A 414 1.24 -19.79 22.02
N GLY A 415 1.77 -18.89 21.20
CA GLY A 415 1.95 -19.04 19.75
C GLY A 415 1.21 -18.02 18.91
N LEU A 416 0.77 -18.42 17.73
CA LEU A 416 0.11 -17.59 16.73
C LEU A 416 -1.38 -17.92 16.64
N THR A 417 -2.20 -16.88 16.63
CA THR A 417 -3.66 -16.96 16.45
C THR A 417 -4.10 -16.02 15.35
N LEU A 418 -4.78 -16.54 14.33
CA LEU A 418 -5.41 -15.75 13.27
C LEU A 418 -6.86 -15.47 13.64
N THR A 419 -7.24 -14.21 13.61
CA THR A 419 -8.59 -13.72 13.90
C THR A 419 -9.20 -13.13 12.64
N ALA A 420 -10.31 -13.70 12.16
CA ALA A 420 -11.12 -13.15 11.08
C ALA A 420 -12.21 -12.26 11.70
N HIS A 421 -12.30 -11.01 11.24
CA HIS A 421 -13.26 -10.02 11.76
C HIS A 421 -14.51 -9.95 10.89
N GLU A 422 -15.66 -9.86 11.53
CA GLU A 422 -16.90 -9.49 10.86
C GLU A 422 -16.96 -7.97 10.60
N PRO A 423 -17.78 -7.52 9.61
CA PRO A 423 -17.94 -6.11 9.34
C PRO A 423 -18.39 -5.31 10.55
N PHE A 424 -17.63 -4.28 10.90
CA PHE A 424 -17.97 -3.34 11.97
C PHE A 424 -18.99 -2.32 11.47
N GLU A 425 -20.13 -2.20 12.15
CA GLU A 425 -21.18 -1.26 11.77
C GLU A 425 -20.93 0.15 12.30
N SER A 426 -20.92 0.30 13.63
CA SER A 426 -20.57 1.57 14.31
C SER A 426 -20.24 1.36 15.79
N ALA A 427 -19.42 2.26 16.36
CA ALA A 427 -19.14 2.28 17.79
C ALA A 427 -20.42 2.46 18.63
N GLU A 428 -21.36 3.27 18.13
CA GLU A 428 -22.64 3.53 18.78
C GLU A 428 -23.47 2.24 18.92
N GLN A 429 -23.59 1.45 17.86
CA GLN A 429 -24.29 0.16 17.90
C GLN A 429 -23.63 -0.85 18.84
N VAL A 430 -22.29 -0.91 18.83
CA VAL A 430 -21.54 -1.78 19.75
C VAL A 430 -21.82 -1.40 21.21
N ILE A 431 -21.77 -0.11 21.52
CA ILE A 431 -22.01 0.40 22.89
C ILE A 431 -23.49 0.20 23.31
N GLN A 432 -24.45 0.54 22.46
CA GLN A 432 -25.87 0.47 22.78
C GLN A 432 -26.38 -0.95 22.89
N ASN A 433 -25.92 -1.85 22.04
CA ASN A 433 -26.41 -3.23 21.97
C ASN A 433 -25.56 -4.21 22.78
N GLY A 434 -24.44 -3.75 23.39
CA GLY A 434 -23.48 -4.61 24.07
C GLY A 434 -22.87 -5.68 23.13
N LYS A 435 -22.97 -5.50 21.82
CA LYS A 435 -22.39 -6.40 20.84
C LYS A 435 -20.90 -6.18 20.77
N ASP A 436 -20.16 -7.20 21.13
CA ASP A 436 -18.73 -7.26 20.82
C ASP A 436 -18.52 -7.44 19.32
N ILE A 437 -17.35 -7.05 18.81
CA ILE A 437 -16.99 -7.36 17.42
C ILE A 437 -16.88 -8.88 17.34
N VAL A 438 -17.79 -9.50 16.60
CA VAL A 438 -17.79 -10.95 16.41
C VAL A 438 -16.57 -11.32 15.58
N SER A 439 -15.78 -12.25 16.06
CA SER A 439 -14.55 -12.67 15.40
C SER A 439 -14.41 -14.20 15.53
N ASN A 440 -14.01 -14.81 14.42
CA ASN A 440 -13.66 -16.23 14.40
C ASN A 440 -12.13 -16.37 14.57
N GLN A 441 -11.71 -17.17 15.53
CA GLN A 441 -10.30 -17.38 15.83
C GLN A 441 -9.87 -18.79 15.43
N VAL A 442 -8.72 -18.87 14.75
CA VAL A 442 -8.04 -20.12 14.42
C VAL A 442 -6.64 -20.08 14.99
N ALA A 443 -6.30 -21.04 15.83
CA ALA A 443 -4.93 -21.21 16.27
C ALA A 443 -4.08 -21.72 15.10
N VAL A 444 -3.07 -20.95 14.73
CA VAL A 444 -2.12 -21.31 13.65
C VAL A 444 -1.00 -22.17 14.20
N GLN A 445 -0.48 -21.78 15.37
CA GLN A 445 0.59 -22.48 16.06
C GLN A 445 0.37 -22.45 17.58
N HIS A 446 0.47 -23.59 18.23
CA HIS A 446 0.54 -23.69 19.66
C HIS A 446 1.98 -23.97 20.11
N ALA A 447 2.53 -23.12 20.95
CA ALA A 447 3.82 -23.38 21.57
C ALA A 447 3.67 -24.46 22.64
N PHE A 448 4.45 -25.54 22.58
CA PHE A 448 4.51 -26.61 23.59
C PHE A 448 4.91 -26.06 24.96
N ASN A 449 5.90 -25.18 24.96
CA ASN A 449 6.34 -24.44 26.13
C ASN A 449 5.99 -22.97 25.92
N ARG A 450 5.58 -22.31 27.01
CA ARG A 450 5.28 -20.89 26.98
C ARG A 450 6.49 -20.07 26.53
N ILE A 451 6.36 -19.29 25.49
CA ILE A 451 7.41 -18.39 25.00
C ILE A 451 7.57 -17.24 26.01
N LEU A 452 8.77 -17.04 26.51
CA LEU A 452 9.07 -15.93 27.41
C LEU A 452 9.58 -14.71 26.62
N VAL A 453 9.48 -13.53 27.22
CA VAL A 453 10.04 -12.30 26.64
C VAL A 453 11.52 -12.47 26.31
N GLY A 454 12.27 -13.18 27.18
CA GLY A 454 13.70 -13.46 26.96
C GLY A 454 14.04 -14.29 25.72
N ASP A 455 13.05 -14.95 25.11
CA ASP A 455 13.21 -15.80 23.93
C ASP A 455 12.90 -15.02 22.62
N THR A 456 12.28 -13.84 22.75
CA THR A 456 11.95 -12.95 21.62
C THR A 456 13.14 -12.08 21.21
N ASP A 457 13.07 -11.51 20.01
CA ASP A 457 14.10 -10.57 19.52
C ASP A 457 14.22 -9.33 20.41
N ASN A 458 13.10 -8.80 20.91
CA ASN A 458 13.11 -7.72 21.90
C ASN A 458 13.79 -8.15 23.20
N GLY A 459 13.54 -9.35 23.67
CA GLY A 459 14.19 -9.89 24.87
C GLY A 459 15.69 -10.10 24.70
N LYS A 460 16.15 -10.57 23.54
CA LYS A 460 17.58 -10.67 23.20
C LYS A 460 18.25 -9.30 23.25
N LYS A 461 17.66 -8.31 22.57
CA LYS A 461 18.15 -6.93 22.58
C LYS A 461 18.18 -6.30 23.97
N LEU A 462 17.19 -6.58 24.81
CA LEU A 462 17.19 -6.14 26.22
C LEU A 462 18.33 -6.76 27.01
N LYS A 463 18.63 -8.05 26.81
CA LYS A 463 19.77 -8.73 27.44
C LYS A 463 21.10 -8.10 27.04
N GLU A 464 21.29 -7.79 25.75
CA GLU A 464 22.46 -7.07 25.23
C GLU A 464 22.60 -5.69 25.89
N ASN A 465 21.54 -4.87 25.86
CA ASN A 465 21.54 -3.56 26.52
C ASN A 465 21.86 -3.63 28.03
N ILE A 466 21.37 -4.68 28.73
CA ILE A 466 21.67 -4.89 30.15
C ILE A 466 23.15 -5.24 30.34
N ALA A 467 23.74 -6.03 29.43
CA ALA A 467 25.18 -6.35 29.48
C ALA A 467 26.01 -5.09 29.26
N ASP A 468 25.72 -4.29 28.23
CA ASP A 468 26.40 -3.03 27.95
C ASP A 468 26.32 -2.04 29.13
N LEU A 469 25.15 -1.92 29.75
CA LEU A 469 24.95 -1.06 30.92
C LEU A 469 25.76 -1.54 32.13
N LYS A 470 25.91 -2.85 32.33
CA LYS A 470 26.75 -3.40 33.38
C LYS A 470 28.23 -3.11 33.16
N GLU A 471 28.71 -3.26 31.90
CA GLU A 471 30.08 -2.91 31.52
C GLU A 471 30.34 -1.42 31.72
N LEU A 472 29.38 -0.57 31.33
CA LEU A 472 29.46 0.88 31.52
C LEU A 472 29.56 1.24 33.01
N ILE A 473 28.74 0.65 33.87
CA ILE A 473 28.79 0.86 35.33
C ILE A 473 30.18 0.46 35.89
N GLU A 474 30.71 -0.66 35.43
CA GLU A 474 32.02 -1.12 35.87
C GLU A 474 33.14 -0.18 35.41
N ALA A 475 33.08 0.31 34.16
CA ALA A 475 34.02 1.30 33.65
C ALA A 475 34.02 2.61 34.44
N TYR A 476 32.84 3.08 34.92
CA TYR A 476 32.74 4.22 35.83
C TYR A 476 33.37 3.90 37.21
N ARG A 477 33.09 2.72 37.75
CA ARG A 477 33.64 2.31 39.04
C ARG A 477 35.17 2.20 39.02
N GLN A 478 35.72 1.78 37.89
CA GLN A 478 37.18 1.65 37.71
C GLN A 478 37.85 2.98 37.32
N GLY A 479 37.07 4.06 37.11
CA GLY A 479 37.60 5.37 36.71
C GLY A 479 38.07 5.44 35.24
N ILE A 480 37.72 4.44 34.43
CA ILE A 480 38.03 4.42 32.98
C ILE A 480 37.23 5.51 32.25
N ILE A 481 36.01 5.75 32.69
CA ILE A 481 35.11 6.80 32.17
C ILE A 481 34.77 7.75 33.33
N SER A 482 34.86 9.05 33.10
CA SER A 482 34.41 10.08 34.03
C SER A 482 33.10 10.73 33.55
N GLU A 483 32.24 11.15 34.48
CA GLU A 483 31.10 11.99 34.13
C GLU A 483 31.60 13.28 33.47
N ARG A 484 30.95 13.66 32.33
CA ARG A 484 31.13 15.01 31.78
C ARG A 484 30.38 15.97 32.69
N GLU A 485 31.07 16.89 33.34
CA GLU A 485 30.44 18.06 33.94
C GLU A 485 29.60 18.77 32.86
N LYS A 486 28.34 19.01 33.21
CA LYS A 486 27.39 19.73 32.35
C LYS A 486 27.70 21.20 32.24
#